data_a2b468b4817d44cc0e5ae9fbcf88657c
#
_entry.id   a2b468b4817d44cc0e5ae9fbcf88657c
#
_cell.length_a   1.000
_cell.length_b   1.000
_cell.length_c   1.000
_cell.angle_alpha   90.00
_cell.angle_beta   90.00
_cell.angle_gamma   90.00
#
_symmetry.space_group_name_H-M   'P 1'
#
loop_
_entity.id
_entity.type
_entity.pdbx_description
1 polymer ?
#
loop_
_entity_poly.entity_id
_entity_poly.type
_entity_poly.pdbx_seq_one_letter_code
_entity_poly.pdbx_strand_id
1 'polypeptide(L)'
;MGTGKMDSGDSEKSYIVVVQCDHAISQVCSGFQCEHAFTARTGGFAGYPATGNIRYLSMSCGGCPGRATLRKLINLKKGLKKREQTDSGMVRVHLSTCITHSNHHGPRCPHVDYIKGQIERAGLDCVEGSRIAPAAEKRRSEGQYQE
;
A
#
# COMPACT_ATOMS: atom_id res chain seq x y z
N MET A 1 14.86 11.62 12.37
CA MET A 1 14.11 12.28 11.31
C MET A 1 12.94 11.47 10.78
N GLY A 2 13.13 10.22 10.60
CA GLY A 2 12.13 9.32 10.05
C GLY A 2 10.73 9.89 9.84
N THR A 3 9.94 9.85 10.89
CA THR A 3 8.55 10.28 10.77
C THR A 3 8.42 11.78 10.55
N GLY A 4 9.35 12.57 11.04
CA GLY A 4 9.28 14.01 10.85
C GLY A 4 9.25 14.39 9.38
N LYS A 5 9.84 13.58 8.54
CA LYS A 5 9.89 13.86 7.12
C LYS A 5 8.52 13.76 6.47
N MET A 6 7.66 12.90 6.99
CA MET A 6 6.32 12.77 6.48
C MET A 6 5.45 13.98 6.82
N ASP A 7 5.83 14.71 7.86
CA ASP A 7 5.05 15.85 8.33
C ASP A 7 5.48 17.17 7.75
N SER A 8 6.72 17.25 7.31
CA SER A 8 7.30 18.54 6.97
C SER A 8 6.56 19.25 5.84
N GLY A 9 6.23 18.52 4.80
CA GLY A 9 5.49 19.09 3.70
C GLY A 9 6.21 20.15 2.92
N ASP A 10 7.51 20.31 3.10
CA ASP A 10 8.25 21.34 2.36
C ASP A 10 9.03 20.72 1.20
N SER A 11 10.34 20.73 1.25
CA SER A 11 11.14 20.30 0.10
C SER A 11 11.38 18.82 0.03
N GLU A 12 11.22 18.10 1.13
CA GLU A 12 11.51 16.66 1.16
C GLU A 12 10.34 15.87 0.58
N LYS A 13 10.69 14.92 -0.26
CA LYS A 13 9.68 14.05 -0.89
C LYS A 13 9.46 12.81 -0.05
N SER A 14 8.21 12.41 0.06
CA SER A 14 7.83 11.15 0.70
C SER A 14 7.01 10.35 -0.29
N TYR A 15 7.03 9.03 -0.12
CA TYR A 15 6.37 8.14 -1.06
C TYR A 15 5.49 7.16 -0.28
N ILE A 16 4.26 7.07 -0.71
CA ILE A 16 3.32 6.07 -0.22
C ILE A 16 3.16 5.04 -1.33
N VAL A 17 3.61 3.83 -1.08
CA VAL A 17 3.55 2.74 -2.04
C VAL A 17 2.43 1.80 -1.62
N VAL A 18 1.53 1.49 -2.53
CA VAL A 18 0.44 0.55 -2.25
C VAL A 18 0.68 -0.71 -3.05
N VAL A 19 0.82 -1.83 -2.34
CA VAL A 19 0.94 -3.14 -2.97
C VAL A 19 -0.45 -3.73 -3.07
N GLN A 20 -0.88 -4.03 -4.28
CA GLN A 20 -2.23 -4.49 -4.58
C GLN A 20 -2.19 -5.95 -5.04
N CYS A 21 -3.31 -6.65 -4.83
CA CYS A 21 -3.43 -8.03 -5.28
C CYS A 21 -3.34 -8.09 -6.81
N ASP A 22 -2.41 -8.89 -7.32
CA ASP A 22 -2.20 -8.99 -8.76
C ASP A 22 -3.46 -9.47 -9.46
N HIS A 23 -4.12 -10.46 -8.90
CA HIS A 23 -5.36 -10.97 -9.50
C HIS A 23 -6.42 -9.87 -9.59
N ALA A 24 -6.60 -9.11 -8.52
CA ALA A 24 -7.61 -8.05 -8.51
C ALA A 24 -7.27 -6.97 -9.53
N ILE A 25 -6.03 -6.50 -9.52
CA ILE A 25 -5.59 -5.40 -10.37
C ILE A 25 -5.61 -5.79 -11.85
N SER A 26 -5.25 -7.01 -12.18
CA SER A 26 -5.18 -7.41 -13.57
C SER A 26 -6.52 -7.84 -14.16
N GLN A 27 -7.51 -8.17 -13.31
CA GLN A 27 -8.77 -8.74 -13.78
C GLN A 27 -9.99 -7.87 -13.49
N VAL A 28 -10.05 -7.19 -12.37
CA VAL A 28 -11.29 -6.57 -11.89
C VAL A 28 -11.12 -5.14 -11.45
N CYS A 29 -10.03 -4.81 -10.76
CA CYS A 29 -9.88 -3.53 -10.09
C CYS A 29 -9.02 -2.58 -10.91
N SER A 30 -9.50 -1.36 -11.11
CA SER A 30 -8.73 -0.36 -11.85
C SER A 30 -7.63 0.28 -11.00
N GLY A 31 -7.70 0.11 -9.68
CA GLY A 31 -6.78 0.78 -8.76
C GLY A 31 -7.26 2.17 -8.37
N PHE A 32 -8.33 2.66 -8.97
CA PHE A 32 -8.81 4.01 -8.72
C PHE A 32 -9.20 4.24 -7.26
N GLN A 33 -9.86 3.27 -6.64
CA GLN A 33 -10.37 3.47 -5.29
C GLN A 33 -9.27 3.68 -4.26
N CYS A 34 -8.15 2.99 -4.42
CA CYS A 34 -7.01 3.21 -3.51
C CYS A 34 -6.40 4.59 -3.73
N GLU A 35 -6.23 4.98 -4.98
CA GLU A 35 -5.69 6.29 -5.31
C GLU A 35 -6.62 7.40 -4.82
N HIS A 36 -7.92 7.20 -4.99
CA HIS A 36 -8.91 8.16 -4.53
C HIS A 36 -8.85 8.30 -3.00
N ALA A 37 -8.76 7.18 -2.29
CA ALA A 37 -8.65 7.20 -0.83
C ALA A 37 -7.39 7.95 -0.39
N PHE A 38 -6.29 7.77 -1.10
CA PHE A 38 -5.08 8.51 -0.80
C PHE A 38 -5.27 10.01 -1.04
N THR A 39 -5.82 10.37 -2.19
CA THR A 39 -6.01 11.78 -2.54
C THR A 39 -6.94 12.47 -1.54
N ALA A 40 -7.99 11.78 -1.10
CA ALA A 40 -8.94 12.32 -0.15
C ALA A 40 -8.47 12.16 1.30
N ARG A 41 -7.39 11.45 1.55
CA ARG A 41 -6.88 11.15 2.91
C ARG A 41 -7.94 10.44 3.76
N THR A 42 -8.48 9.37 3.21
CA THR A 42 -9.47 8.55 3.90
C THR A 42 -8.95 7.13 4.07
N GLY A 43 -9.65 6.31 4.84
CA GLY A 43 -9.27 4.93 5.07
C GLY A 43 -7.89 4.83 5.71
N GLY A 44 -7.06 3.99 5.15
CA GLY A 44 -5.70 3.79 5.66
C GLY A 44 -4.80 4.99 5.52
N PHE A 45 -5.22 6.01 4.78
CA PHE A 45 -4.39 7.20 4.51
C PHE A 45 -4.82 8.41 5.32
N ALA A 46 -5.78 8.26 6.22
CA ALA A 46 -6.35 9.39 6.95
C ALA A 46 -5.32 10.11 7.82
N GLY A 47 -4.29 9.42 8.25
CA GLY A 47 -3.26 10.00 9.13
C GLY A 47 -2.21 10.83 8.43
N TYR A 48 -2.21 10.88 7.11
CA TYR A 48 -1.19 11.64 6.39
C TYR A 48 -1.61 13.08 6.21
N PRO A 49 -0.64 14.01 6.17
CA PRO A 49 -0.99 15.43 5.98
C PRO A 49 -1.67 15.65 4.63
N ALA A 50 -2.63 16.56 4.63
CA ALA A 50 -3.38 16.88 3.41
C ALA A 50 -2.52 17.59 2.38
N THR A 51 -1.48 18.29 2.84
CA THR A 51 -0.58 19.01 1.96
C THR A 51 0.82 18.49 2.17
N GLY A 52 1.71 18.85 1.28
CA GLY A 52 3.08 18.41 1.37
C GLY A 52 3.49 17.63 0.15
N ASN A 53 4.74 17.24 0.12
CA ASN A 53 5.30 16.58 -1.05
C ASN A 53 5.25 15.06 -0.87
N ILE A 54 4.03 14.52 -0.89
CA ILE A 54 3.80 13.07 -0.72
C ILE A 54 3.28 12.52 -2.04
N ARG A 55 4.01 11.56 -2.60
CA ARG A 55 3.64 10.95 -3.88
C ARG A 55 3.06 9.57 -3.67
N TYR A 56 2.13 9.22 -4.52
CA TYR A 56 1.45 7.93 -4.49
C TYR A 56 1.99 7.03 -5.61
N LEU A 57 2.37 5.81 -5.26
CA LEU A 57 2.77 4.81 -6.22
C LEU A 57 2.02 3.52 -5.93
N SER A 58 1.60 2.82 -6.96
CA SER A 58 0.97 1.52 -6.77
C SER A 58 1.71 0.47 -7.57
N MET A 59 1.69 -0.74 -7.06
CA MET A 59 2.25 -1.88 -7.76
C MET A 59 1.51 -3.13 -7.32
N SER A 60 1.51 -4.15 -8.15
CA SER A 60 0.93 -5.42 -7.76
C SER A 60 1.97 -6.25 -7.01
N CYS A 61 1.48 -7.27 -6.30
CA CYS A 61 2.37 -8.21 -5.63
C CYS A 61 3.09 -9.13 -6.63
N GLY A 62 2.74 -9.04 -7.90
CA GLY A 62 3.37 -9.83 -8.95
C GLY A 62 2.84 -11.23 -9.09
N GLY A 63 1.77 -11.58 -8.37
CA GLY A 63 1.17 -12.90 -8.44
C GLY A 63 1.53 -13.75 -7.23
N CYS A 64 0.67 -14.73 -6.94
CA CYS A 64 0.84 -15.57 -5.76
C CYS A 64 2.13 -16.37 -5.81
N PRO A 65 2.80 -16.51 -4.69
CA PRO A 65 2.43 -16.02 -3.35
C PRO A 65 2.91 -14.60 -3.02
N GLY A 66 3.31 -13.81 -3.99
CA GLY A 66 3.78 -12.45 -3.78
C GLY A 66 5.30 -12.32 -3.75
N ARG A 67 5.97 -13.31 -4.31
CA ARG A 67 7.45 -13.35 -4.30
C ARG A 67 8.06 -12.13 -5.00
N ALA A 68 7.41 -11.61 -6.03
CA ALA A 68 7.95 -10.49 -6.78
C ALA A 68 7.93 -9.18 -5.98
N THR A 69 7.18 -9.13 -4.88
CA THR A 69 7.07 -7.92 -4.07
C THR A 69 8.45 -7.41 -3.64
N LEU A 70 9.30 -8.30 -3.12
CA LEU A 70 10.64 -7.90 -2.69
C LEU A 70 11.44 -7.33 -3.85
N ARG A 71 11.43 -8.02 -4.99
CA ARG A 71 12.19 -7.58 -6.15
C ARG A 71 11.74 -6.20 -6.63
N LYS A 72 10.43 -5.99 -6.67
CA LYS A 72 9.89 -4.71 -7.11
C LYS A 72 10.26 -3.59 -6.16
N LEU A 73 10.20 -3.85 -4.86
CA LEU A 73 10.53 -2.83 -3.86
C LEU A 73 12.02 -2.49 -3.87
N ILE A 74 12.88 -3.48 -4.08
CA ILE A 74 14.31 -3.22 -4.19
C ILE A 74 14.60 -2.38 -5.44
N ASN A 75 13.93 -2.71 -6.54
CA ASN A 75 14.05 -1.91 -7.76
C ASN A 75 13.61 -0.47 -7.53
N LEU A 76 12.49 -0.29 -6.82
CA LEU A 76 12.00 1.03 -6.49
C LEU A 76 13.01 1.82 -5.66
N LYS A 77 13.57 1.19 -4.62
CA LYS A 77 14.54 1.85 -3.76
C LYS A 77 15.75 2.34 -4.54
N LYS A 78 16.25 1.49 -5.44
CA LYS A 78 17.39 1.87 -6.28
C LYS A 78 17.05 3.04 -7.18
N GLY A 79 15.85 3.02 -7.76
CA GLY A 79 15.41 4.10 -8.64
C GLY A 79 15.26 5.43 -7.91
N LEU A 80 14.67 5.39 -6.72
CA LEU A 80 14.48 6.59 -5.93
C LEU A 80 15.82 7.19 -5.50
N LYS A 81 16.76 6.35 -5.08
CA LYS A 81 18.07 6.85 -4.69
C LYS A 81 18.81 7.45 -5.87
N LYS A 82 18.79 6.76 -6.99
CA LYS A 82 19.57 7.18 -8.16
C LYS A 82 18.99 8.42 -8.82
N ARG A 83 17.67 8.50 -8.94
CA ARG A 83 17.04 9.55 -9.73
C ARG A 83 16.53 10.72 -8.92
N GLU A 84 16.21 10.48 -7.64
CA GLU A 84 15.57 11.52 -6.82
C GLU A 84 16.27 11.72 -5.48
N GLN A 85 17.39 11.07 -5.28
CA GLN A 85 18.17 11.16 -4.04
C GLN A 85 17.30 10.92 -2.81
N THR A 86 16.37 10.01 -2.92
CA THR A 86 15.43 9.67 -1.84
C THR A 86 15.83 8.34 -1.22
N ASP A 87 15.97 8.30 0.10
CA ASP A 87 16.32 7.06 0.78
C ASP A 87 15.06 6.34 1.28
N SER A 88 15.25 5.14 1.82
CA SER A 88 14.13 4.29 2.21
C SER A 88 13.35 4.84 3.40
N GLY A 89 13.92 5.78 4.16
CA GLY A 89 13.18 6.42 5.26
C GLY A 89 12.03 7.28 4.77
N MET A 90 12.01 7.61 3.50
CA MET A 90 10.96 8.42 2.90
C MET A 90 9.85 7.57 2.26
N VAL A 91 9.92 6.26 2.40
CA VAL A 91 9.00 5.34 1.73
C VAL A 91 8.24 4.54 2.76
N ARG A 92 6.92 4.52 2.63
CA ARG A 92 6.05 3.68 3.46
C ARG A 92 5.17 2.84 2.56
N VAL A 93 5.06 1.56 2.88
CA VAL A 93 4.33 0.61 2.04
C VAL A 93 3.03 0.22 2.70
N HIS A 94 1.93 0.38 1.98
CA HIS A 94 0.62 -0.08 2.40
C HIS A 94 0.28 -1.37 1.67
N LEU A 95 -0.16 -2.37 2.41
CA LEU A 95 -0.82 -3.51 1.79
C LEU A 95 -2.27 -3.13 1.58
N SER A 96 -2.73 -3.21 0.34
CA SER A 96 -4.08 -2.78 0.03
C SER A 96 -5.11 -3.64 0.75
N THR A 97 -6.30 -3.08 0.93
CA THR A 97 -7.39 -3.79 1.61
C THR A 97 -7.78 -5.06 0.86
N CYS A 98 -7.61 -5.11 -0.46
CA CYS A 98 -7.91 -6.32 -1.21
C CYS A 98 -6.98 -7.49 -0.85
N ILE A 99 -5.84 -7.22 -0.23
CA ILE A 99 -4.95 -8.26 0.26
C ILE A 99 -5.27 -8.58 1.72
N THR A 100 -5.47 -7.55 2.53
CA THR A 100 -5.56 -7.72 3.99
C THR A 100 -6.93 -8.15 4.49
N HIS A 101 -7.97 -7.94 3.67
CA HIS A 101 -9.35 -8.21 4.10
C HIS A 101 -10.15 -8.82 2.97
N SER A 102 -11.09 -9.68 3.33
CA SER A 102 -12.08 -10.14 2.36
C SER A 102 -12.96 -8.98 1.91
N ASN A 103 -13.25 -8.93 0.63
CA ASN A 103 -14.12 -7.90 0.08
C ASN A 103 -14.74 -8.43 -1.21
N HIS A 104 -15.43 -7.56 -1.95
CA HIS A 104 -16.13 -8.01 -3.16
C HIS A 104 -15.20 -8.37 -4.32
N HIS A 105 -13.90 -8.10 -4.21
CA HIS A 105 -12.94 -8.58 -5.20
C HIS A 105 -12.48 -10.01 -4.91
N GLY A 106 -12.67 -10.48 -3.67
CA GLY A 106 -12.28 -11.83 -3.30
C GLY A 106 -12.00 -11.95 -1.80
N PRO A 107 -11.59 -13.13 -1.37
CA PRO A 107 -11.26 -13.37 0.03
C PRO A 107 -9.93 -12.74 0.41
N ARG A 108 -9.69 -12.67 1.71
CA ARG A 108 -8.40 -12.21 2.25
C ARG A 108 -7.30 -13.09 1.67
N CYS A 109 -6.21 -12.47 1.29
CA CYS A 109 -5.08 -13.19 0.71
C CYS A 109 -4.45 -14.14 1.75
N PRO A 110 -4.28 -15.41 1.41
CA PRO A 110 -3.63 -16.35 2.35
C PRO A 110 -2.13 -16.09 2.51
N HIS A 111 -1.56 -15.22 1.71
CA HIS A 111 -0.12 -14.94 1.72
C HIS A 111 0.21 -13.60 2.36
N VAL A 112 -0.70 -13.04 3.15
CA VAL A 112 -0.49 -11.70 3.74
C VAL A 112 0.83 -11.67 4.53
N ASP A 113 1.05 -12.65 5.39
CA ASP A 113 2.26 -12.64 6.22
C ASP A 113 3.53 -12.78 5.38
N TYR A 114 3.46 -13.58 4.34
CA TYR A 114 4.59 -13.74 3.44
C TYR A 114 4.92 -12.42 2.74
N ILE A 115 3.89 -11.72 2.26
CA ILE A 115 4.10 -10.44 1.58
C ILE A 115 4.63 -9.40 2.54
N LYS A 116 4.11 -9.35 3.77
CA LYS A 116 4.63 -8.45 4.79
C LYS A 116 6.11 -8.72 5.04
N GLY A 117 6.47 -9.99 5.10
CA GLY A 117 7.88 -10.37 5.27
C GLY A 117 8.75 -9.88 4.14
N GLN A 118 8.22 -9.91 2.90
CA GLN A 118 8.97 -9.40 1.76
C GLN A 118 9.21 -7.88 1.88
N ILE A 119 8.20 -7.16 2.35
CA ILE A 119 8.33 -5.71 2.54
C ILE A 119 9.37 -5.41 3.61
N GLU A 120 9.34 -6.17 4.70
CA GLU A 120 10.32 -5.99 5.78
C GLU A 120 11.73 -6.33 5.33
N ARG A 121 11.87 -7.36 4.51
CA ARG A 121 13.18 -7.73 3.97
C ARG A 121 13.73 -6.64 3.05
N ALA A 122 12.85 -5.87 2.43
CA ALA A 122 13.27 -4.71 1.63
C ALA A 122 13.70 -3.54 2.51
N GLY A 123 13.52 -3.64 3.82
CA GLY A 123 13.89 -2.58 4.74
C GLY A 123 12.89 -1.46 4.81
N LEU A 124 11.62 -1.74 4.52
CA LEU A 124 10.59 -0.72 4.48
C LEU A 124 9.50 -1.00 5.52
N ASP A 125 8.86 0.07 5.99
CA ASP A 125 7.72 -0.04 6.89
C ASP A 125 6.50 -0.53 6.13
N CYS A 126 5.74 -1.41 6.78
CA CYS A 126 4.52 -1.96 6.20
C CYS A 126 3.31 -1.57 7.04
N VAL A 127 2.30 -1.02 6.38
CA VAL A 127 1.04 -0.65 7.01
C VAL A 127 -0.06 -1.43 6.30
N GLU A 128 -0.99 -2.01 7.06
CA GLU A 128 -2.11 -2.72 6.46
C GLU A 128 -3.25 -1.76 6.17
N GLY A 129 -3.80 -1.89 4.97
CA GLY A 129 -5.01 -1.17 4.60
C GLY A 129 -4.79 -0.01 3.66
N SER A 130 -5.78 0.20 2.82
CA SER A 130 -5.82 1.33 1.90
C SER A 130 -7.24 1.89 1.93
N ARG A 131 -8.07 1.61 0.93
CA ARG A 131 -9.44 2.05 0.92
C ARG A 131 -10.30 1.22 1.87
N ILE A 132 -11.19 1.88 2.59
CA ILE A 132 -12.20 1.20 3.39
C ILE A 132 -13.53 1.34 2.65
N ALA A 133 -14.10 0.22 2.20
CA ALA A 133 -15.37 0.21 1.49
C ALA A 133 -16.51 0.03 2.49
N PRO A 134 -17.44 0.99 2.60
CA PRO A 134 -18.52 0.87 3.60
C PRO A 134 -19.33 -0.41 3.46
N ALA A 135 -19.63 -0.83 2.24
CA ALA A 135 -20.39 -2.07 2.02
C ALA A 135 -19.64 -3.29 2.49
N ALA A 136 -18.33 -3.34 2.24
CA ALA A 136 -17.52 -4.48 2.69
C ALA A 136 -17.37 -4.49 4.20
N GLU A 137 -17.24 -3.31 4.81
CA GLU A 137 -17.19 -3.22 6.27
C GLU A 137 -18.47 -3.73 6.90
N LYS A 138 -19.60 -3.36 6.32
CA LYS A 138 -20.87 -3.83 6.81
C LYS A 138 -20.98 -5.35 6.74
N ARG A 139 -20.60 -5.93 5.62
CA ARG A 139 -20.62 -7.38 5.46
C ARG A 139 -19.68 -8.07 6.44
N ARG A 140 -18.53 -7.47 6.69
CA ARG A 140 -17.57 -8.01 7.66
C ARG A 140 -18.15 -8.00 9.06
N SER A 141 -18.80 -6.90 9.44
CA SER A 141 -19.42 -6.78 10.76
C SER A 141 -20.57 -7.77 10.93
N GLU A 142 -21.20 -8.18 9.83
CA GLU A 142 -22.29 -9.15 9.84
C GLU A 142 -21.80 -10.59 9.70
N GLY A 143 -20.49 -10.80 9.66
CA GLY A 143 -19.92 -12.13 9.61
C GLY A 143 -19.99 -12.81 8.26
N GLN A 144 -20.21 -12.05 7.18
CA GLN A 144 -20.33 -12.63 5.84
C GLN A 144 -19.00 -12.98 5.22
N TYR A 145 -17.91 -12.42 5.72
CA TYR A 145 -16.57 -12.74 5.28
C TYR A 145 -15.84 -13.51 6.37
N GLN A 146 -15.02 -14.47 5.95
CA GLN A 146 -14.14 -15.17 6.86
C GLN A 146 -12.76 -14.53 6.80
N GLU A 147 -12.33 -14.04 7.93
CA GLU A 147 -11.03 -13.37 8.02
C GLU A 147 -9.96 -14.21 8.66
#